data_b94f9763e74f41e9906d6c71d23a949d
#
_entry.id   b94f9763e74f41e9906d6c71d23a949d
#
_cell.length_a   1.000
_cell.length_b   1.000
_cell.length_c   1.000
_cell.angle_alpha   90.00
_cell.angle_beta   90.00
_cell.angle_gamma   90.00
#
_symmetry.space_group_name_H-M   'P 1'
#
loop_
_entity.id
_entity.type
_entity.pdbx_description
1 polymer ?
#
loop_
_entity_poly.entity_id
_entity_poly.type
_entity_poly.pdbx_seq_one_letter_code
_entity_poly.pdbx_strand_id
1 'polypeptide(L)'
;PWNGGPNAAGIRQDSLSRSYAEIYFTKENGGLAGHSASDDSWNAGAKTESVRHLKKVSFSGGFGYDYFDGRNMCGSMFTEPGYYPVDILEFTPGRKVREDYTFTGGMSAVLGNRWTGGLRVEFEARNYAKRKDLRHKNTRLDFEFSPGVMYHAGRFAVGGGYIVGTN
;
A
#
# COMPACT_ATOMS: atom_id res chain seq x y z
N PRO A 1 15.53 -1.58 -6.26
CA PRO A 1 14.98 -0.63 -5.32
C PRO A 1 15.38 -0.98 -3.91
N TRP A 2 15.49 0.01 -3.03
CA TRP A 2 15.66 -0.23 -1.61
C TRP A 2 14.39 -0.88 -1.05
N ASN A 3 14.48 -2.17 -0.75
CA ASN A 3 13.39 -2.94 -0.14
C ASN A 3 13.59 -3.15 1.37
N GLY A 4 14.39 -2.31 2.01
CA GLY A 4 14.73 -2.40 3.43
C GLY A 4 13.63 -1.96 4.39
N GLY A 5 12.38 -2.08 4.00
CA GLY A 5 11.24 -1.74 4.84
C GLY A 5 10.99 -0.22 4.93
N PRO A 6 10.37 0.25 6.03
CA PRO A 6 9.92 1.63 6.17
C PRO A 6 11.05 2.65 6.39
N ASN A 7 12.29 2.22 6.63
CA ASN A 7 13.39 3.14 6.88
C ASN A 7 13.88 3.84 5.60
N ALA A 8 13.38 5.01 5.32
CA ALA A 8 13.72 5.81 4.14
C ALA A 8 15.20 6.26 4.11
N ALA A 9 15.93 6.22 5.22
CA ALA A 9 17.37 6.57 5.23
C ALA A 9 18.18 5.67 4.29
N GLY A 10 17.69 4.46 3.98
CA GLY A 10 18.29 3.50 3.07
C GLY A 10 18.08 3.80 1.58
N ILE A 11 17.22 4.72 1.18
CA ILE A 11 16.94 5.05 -0.23
C ILE A 11 18.24 5.38 -0.99
N ARG A 12 19.21 5.98 -0.33
CA ARG A 12 20.51 6.33 -0.92
C ARG A 12 21.46 5.15 -1.15
N GLN A 13 21.17 3.96 -0.66
CA GLN A 13 21.99 2.78 -0.92
C GLN A 13 21.88 2.30 -2.38
N ASP A 14 20.75 2.59 -3.03
CA ASP A 14 20.63 2.43 -4.46
C ASP A 14 21.13 3.70 -5.16
N SER A 15 21.98 3.58 -6.16
CA SER A 15 22.58 4.71 -6.86
C SER A 15 21.80 5.15 -8.10
N LEU A 16 20.80 4.37 -8.53
CA LEU A 16 20.08 4.59 -9.77
C LEU A 16 18.79 5.36 -9.55
N SER A 17 18.68 6.51 -10.21
CA SER A 17 17.39 7.18 -10.37
C SER A 17 16.57 6.46 -11.42
N ARG A 18 15.36 6.05 -11.06
CA ARG A 18 14.48 5.31 -11.96
C ARG A 18 13.02 5.58 -11.64
N SER A 19 12.20 5.40 -12.64
CA SER A 19 10.73 5.41 -12.52
C SER A 19 10.16 4.25 -13.31
N TYR A 20 9.09 3.67 -12.80
CA TYR A 20 8.31 2.72 -13.56
C TYR A 20 6.82 3.00 -13.39
N ALA A 21 6.05 2.57 -14.38
CA ALA A 21 4.60 2.57 -14.33
C ALA A 21 4.10 1.21 -14.83
N GLU A 22 3.08 0.72 -14.19
CA GLU A 22 2.43 -0.55 -14.51
C GLU A 22 0.92 -0.33 -14.59
N ILE A 23 0.30 -0.96 -15.57
CA ILE A 23 -1.16 -1.07 -15.68
C ILE A 23 -1.45 -2.56 -15.83
N TYR A 24 -2.39 -3.05 -15.05
CA TYR A 24 -2.75 -4.47 -15.08
C TYR A 24 -4.26 -4.65 -15.10
N PHE A 25 -4.67 -5.78 -15.65
CA PHE A 25 -6.05 -6.25 -15.65
C PHE A 25 -6.03 -7.76 -15.43
N THR A 26 -6.85 -8.22 -14.49
CA THR A 26 -7.03 -9.63 -14.19
C THR A 26 -8.50 -9.97 -14.19
N LYS A 27 -8.87 -11.07 -14.82
CA LYS A 27 -10.21 -11.62 -14.76
C LYS A 27 -10.15 -13.05 -14.22
N GLU A 28 -10.99 -13.32 -13.23
CA GLU A 28 -11.10 -14.63 -12.59
C GLU A 28 -12.53 -15.14 -12.72
N ASN A 29 -12.67 -16.37 -13.22
CA ASN A 29 -13.94 -17.10 -13.29
C ASN A 29 -13.71 -18.51 -12.74
N GLY A 30 -14.59 -18.97 -11.87
CA GLY A 30 -14.46 -20.33 -11.36
C GLY A 30 -15.55 -20.73 -10.37
N GLY A 31 -15.92 -22.01 -10.38
CA GLY A 31 -16.92 -22.57 -9.48
C GLY A 31 -16.37 -23.00 -8.10
N LEU A 32 -15.07 -22.92 -7.87
CA LEU A 32 -14.41 -23.26 -6.59
C LEU A 32 -14.18 -22.00 -5.72
N ALA A 33 -15.15 -21.11 -5.71
CA ALA A 33 -15.08 -19.92 -4.86
C ALA A 33 -15.45 -20.29 -3.40
N GLY A 34 -14.66 -19.80 -2.46
CA GLY A 34 -15.04 -19.84 -1.05
C GLY A 34 -16.31 -19.02 -0.80
N HIS A 35 -16.98 -19.24 0.34
CA HIS A 35 -18.26 -18.60 0.66
C HIS A 35 -18.23 -17.05 0.55
N SER A 36 -17.11 -16.43 0.82
CA SER A 36 -16.92 -14.97 0.73
C SER A 36 -16.26 -14.50 -0.58
N ALA A 37 -15.83 -15.42 -1.41
CA ALA A 37 -15.16 -15.11 -2.67
C ALA A 37 -16.17 -14.93 -3.81
N SER A 38 -15.71 -14.34 -4.91
CA SER A 38 -16.49 -14.18 -6.12
C SER A 38 -16.28 -15.38 -7.05
N ASP A 39 -17.33 -15.81 -7.72
CA ASP A 39 -17.26 -16.78 -8.82
C ASP A 39 -17.00 -16.12 -10.18
N ASP A 40 -17.19 -14.82 -10.29
CA ASP A 40 -16.90 -13.99 -11.47
C ASP A 40 -16.41 -12.62 -11.00
N SER A 41 -15.11 -12.38 -11.07
CA SER A 41 -14.49 -11.13 -10.67
C SER A 41 -13.51 -10.60 -11.70
N TRP A 42 -13.26 -9.33 -11.63
CA TRP A 42 -12.16 -8.68 -12.34
C TRP A 42 -11.51 -7.62 -11.46
N ASN A 43 -10.23 -7.43 -11.71
CA ASN A 43 -9.40 -6.44 -11.06
C ASN A 43 -8.64 -5.64 -12.11
N ALA A 44 -8.59 -4.33 -11.97
CA ALA A 44 -7.79 -3.46 -12.82
C ALA A 44 -7.09 -2.41 -11.96
N GLY A 45 -5.85 -2.14 -12.26
CA GLY A 45 -5.10 -1.17 -11.50
C GLY A 45 -3.98 -0.52 -12.28
N ALA A 46 -3.47 0.54 -11.68
CA ALA A 46 -2.30 1.25 -12.15
C ALA A 46 -1.38 1.55 -10.96
N LYS A 47 -0.09 1.35 -11.17
CA LYS A 47 0.94 1.61 -10.17
C LYS A 47 2.08 2.38 -10.79
N THR A 48 2.58 3.39 -10.08
CA THR A 48 3.80 4.09 -10.47
C THR A 48 4.70 4.28 -9.25
N GLU A 49 5.98 4.12 -9.46
CA GLU A 49 7.00 4.40 -8.46
C GLU A 49 8.17 5.14 -9.10
N SER A 50 8.72 6.08 -8.37
CA SER A 50 9.86 6.88 -8.80
C SER A 50 10.86 7.05 -7.67
N VAL A 51 12.14 6.90 -7.98
CA VAL A 51 13.24 7.24 -7.08
C VAL A 51 14.18 8.19 -7.79
N ARG A 52 14.54 9.28 -7.13
CA ARG A 52 15.44 10.29 -7.67
C ARG A 52 16.54 10.61 -6.68
N HIS A 53 17.79 10.49 -7.15
CA HIS A 53 18.97 10.79 -6.36
C HIS A 53 19.56 12.14 -6.80
N LEU A 54 19.73 13.04 -5.83
CA LEU A 54 20.46 14.28 -5.95
C LEU A 54 21.75 14.17 -5.13
N LYS A 55 22.63 15.18 -5.21
CA LYS A 55 23.95 15.11 -4.55
C LYS A 55 23.89 14.75 -3.06
N LYS A 56 23.01 15.36 -2.29
CA LYS A 56 22.90 15.16 -0.83
C LYS A 56 21.54 14.62 -0.37
N VAL A 57 20.55 14.61 -1.26
CA VAL A 57 19.17 14.21 -0.94
C VAL A 57 18.69 13.22 -1.98
N SER A 58 17.87 12.29 -1.56
CA SER A 58 17.14 11.37 -2.45
C SER A 58 15.67 11.39 -2.10
N PHE A 59 14.85 11.30 -3.12
CA PHE A 59 13.39 11.27 -2.99
C PHE A 59 12.87 9.99 -3.59
N SER A 60 11.82 9.47 -2.99
CA SER A 60 10.99 8.42 -3.57
C SER A 60 9.54 8.83 -3.52
N GLY A 61 8.76 8.36 -4.46
CA GLY A 61 7.32 8.58 -4.48
C GLY A 61 6.64 7.49 -5.26
N GLY A 62 5.42 7.16 -4.87
CA GLY A 62 4.60 6.17 -5.53
C GLY A 62 3.12 6.50 -5.42
N PHE A 63 2.39 6.03 -6.40
CA PHE A 63 0.94 6.07 -6.44
C PHE A 63 0.45 4.71 -6.93
N GLY A 64 -0.56 4.16 -6.27
CA GLY A 64 -1.26 2.96 -6.66
C GLY A 64 -2.76 3.20 -6.68
N TYR A 65 -3.42 2.65 -7.67
CA TYR A 65 -4.87 2.54 -7.73
C TYR A 65 -5.24 1.12 -8.12
N ASP A 66 -6.13 0.52 -7.37
CA ASP A 66 -6.67 -0.81 -7.61
C ASP A 66 -8.20 -0.77 -7.54
N TYR A 67 -8.85 -1.34 -8.53
CA TYR A 67 -10.29 -1.48 -8.58
C TYR A 67 -10.66 -2.95 -8.74
N PHE A 68 -11.41 -3.47 -7.81
CA PHE A 68 -11.95 -4.82 -7.81
C PHE A 68 -13.48 -4.80 -7.94
N ASP A 69 -14.02 -5.68 -8.76
CA ASP A 69 -15.45 -5.89 -8.94
C ASP A 69 -15.73 -7.40 -8.94
N GLY A 70 -16.41 -7.87 -7.92
CA GLY A 70 -16.78 -9.28 -7.74
C GLY A 70 -18.28 -9.48 -7.67
N ARG A 71 -18.76 -10.52 -8.34
CA ARG A 71 -20.17 -10.93 -8.34
C ARG A 71 -20.40 -12.07 -7.35
N ASN A 72 -21.65 -12.24 -6.95
CA ASN A 72 -22.14 -13.32 -6.10
C ASN A 72 -21.38 -13.47 -4.76
N MET A 73 -20.86 -12.37 -4.23
CA MET A 73 -20.10 -12.33 -2.98
C MET A 73 -21.01 -12.21 -1.76
N CYS A 74 -20.74 -13.03 -0.77
CA CYS A 74 -21.30 -12.97 0.59
C CYS A 74 -20.23 -12.57 1.60
N GLY A 75 -20.49 -12.78 2.90
CA GLY A 75 -19.50 -12.65 3.97
C GLY A 75 -19.36 -11.24 4.51
N SER A 76 -18.19 -10.90 5.02
CA SER A 76 -17.93 -9.65 5.71
C SER A 76 -18.30 -8.42 4.89
N MET A 77 -18.80 -7.43 5.60
CA MET A 77 -19.12 -6.11 5.04
C MET A 77 -17.97 -5.12 5.24
N PHE A 78 -16.95 -5.50 5.98
CA PHE A 78 -15.77 -4.67 6.23
C PHE A 78 -14.70 -4.87 5.16
N THR A 79 -13.85 -3.86 5.02
CA THR A 79 -12.69 -3.89 4.10
C THR A 79 -11.69 -4.97 4.48
N GLU A 80 -11.58 -5.28 5.77
CA GLU A 80 -10.72 -6.33 6.32
C GLU A 80 -11.53 -7.23 7.26
N PRO A 81 -11.94 -8.40 6.77
CA PRO A 81 -12.64 -9.38 7.59
C PRO A 81 -11.78 -9.82 8.78
N GLY A 82 -12.36 -9.83 9.99
CA GLY A 82 -11.69 -10.27 11.21
C GLY A 82 -10.75 -9.26 11.86
N TYR A 83 -10.59 -8.07 11.30
CA TYR A 83 -9.80 -7.00 11.93
C TYR A 83 -10.52 -6.39 13.15
N TYR A 84 -11.83 -6.24 13.07
CA TYR A 84 -12.63 -5.70 14.16
C TYR A 84 -13.11 -6.80 15.12
N PRO A 85 -13.34 -6.48 16.40
CA PRO A 85 -13.84 -7.44 17.39
C PRO A 85 -15.20 -8.06 17.03
N VAL A 86 -15.98 -7.33 16.23
CA VAL A 86 -17.29 -7.76 15.72
C VAL A 86 -17.29 -7.61 14.22
N ASP A 87 -17.63 -8.66 13.49
CA ASP A 87 -17.83 -8.62 12.04
C ASP A 87 -19.31 -8.71 11.71
N ILE A 88 -19.74 -7.91 10.75
CA ILE A 88 -21.09 -7.95 10.21
C ILE A 88 -21.08 -8.81 8.96
N LEU A 89 -21.70 -9.98 9.04
CA LEU A 89 -21.76 -10.92 7.94
C LEU A 89 -23.05 -10.75 7.15
N GLU A 90 -22.92 -10.78 5.85
CA GLU A 90 -24.03 -10.80 4.93
C GLU A 90 -24.10 -12.14 4.19
N PHE A 91 -25.28 -12.74 4.18
CA PHE A 91 -25.53 -14.05 3.55
C PHE A 91 -26.22 -13.95 2.19
N THR A 92 -26.73 -12.75 1.83
CA THR A 92 -27.35 -12.54 0.52
C THR A 92 -26.30 -12.23 -0.52
N PRO A 93 -26.08 -13.08 -1.54
CA PRO A 93 -25.10 -12.83 -2.58
C PRO A 93 -25.34 -11.51 -3.31
N GLY A 94 -24.27 -10.82 -3.62
CA GLY A 94 -24.34 -9.57 -4.33
C GLY A 94 -23.05 -9.15 -5.01
N ARG A 95 -23.14 -8.10 -5.81
CA ARG A 95 -21.97 -7.50 -6.44
C ARG A 95 -21.30 -6.55 -5.45
N LYS A 96 -20.04 -6.81 -5.14
CA LYS A 96 -19.22 -5.99 -4.27
C LYS A 96 -18.08 -5.36 -5.06
N VAL A 97 -17.76 -4.12 -4.73
CA VAL A 97 -16.68 -3.35 -5.35
C VAL A 97 -15.71 -2.87 -4.28
N ARG A 98 -14.42 -2.85 -4.61
CA ARG A 98 -13.37 -2.30 -3.78
C ARG A 98 -12.51 -1.35 -4.60
N GLU A 99 -12.18 -0.24 -4.02
CA GLU A 99 -11.26 0.75 -4.57
C GLU A 99 -10.18 1.04 -3.54
N ASP A 100 -8.94 0.79 -3.91
CA ASP A 100 -7.78 1.04 -3.08
C ASP A 100 -6.92 2.12 -3.72
N TYR A 101 -6.56 3.14 -2.94
CA TYR A 101 -5.67 4.22 -3.31
C TYR A 101 -4.48 4.20 -2.36
N THR A 102 -3.28 4.14 -2.91
CA THR A 102 -2.04 4.16 -2.12
C THR A 102 -1.16 5.30 -2.59
N PHE A 103 -0.69 6.11 -1.65
CA PHE A 103 0.31 7.15 -1.90
C PHE A 103 1.49 6.91 -0.98
N THR A 104 2.68 6.92 -1.54
CA THR A 104 3.92 6.81 -0.78
C THR A 104 4.84 7.96 -1.11
N GLY A 105 5.49 8.50 -0.09
CA GLY A 105 6.51 9.52 -0.24
C GLY A 105 7.70 9.22 0.67
N GLY A 106 8.90 9.43 0.19
CA GLY A 106 10.11 9.23 0.97
C GLY A 106 11.18 10.26 0.65
N MET A 107 11.92 10.64 1.66
CA MET A 107 13.08 11.50 1.55
C MET A 107 14.23 10.94 2.37
N SER A 108 15.43 11.02 1.85
CA SER A 108 16.66 10.65 2.53
C SER A 108 17.71 11.73 2.32
N ALA A 109 18.40 12.14 3.37
CA ALA A 109 19.42 13.17 3.32
C ALA A 109 20.68 12.74 4.07
N VAL A 110 21.85 13.15 3.54
CA VAL A 110 23.14 13.00 4.21
C VAL A 110 23.22 14.04 5.32
N LEU A 111 23.36 13.59 6.57
CA LEU A 111 23.48 14.43 7.76
C LEU A 111 24.95 14.65 8.17
N GLY A 112 25.89 13.95 7.53
CA GLY A 112 27.32 14.05 7.81
C GLY A 112 28.11 12.92 7.14
N ASN A 113 29.37 12.76 7.48
CA ASN A 113 30.25 11.80 6.79
C ASN A 113 29.80 10.32 6.92
N ARG A 114 29.01 10.00 7.95
CA ARG A 114 28.61 8.61 8.27
C ARG A 114 27.12 8.45 8.54
N TRP A 115 26.35 9.53 8.58
CA TRP A 115 24.96 9.49 8.93
C TRP A 115 24.06 9.87 7.77
N THR A 116 22.97 9.13 7.62
CA THR A 116 21.88 9.44 6.70
C THR A 116 20.58 9.42 7.50
N GLY A 117 19.81 10.49 7.39
CA GLY A 117 18.45 10.55 7.91
C GLY A 117 17.46 10.32 6.81
N GLY A 118 16.30 9.78 7.14
CA GLY A 118 15.21 9.54 6.20
C GLY A 118 13.86 9.73 6.85
N LEU A 119 12.90 10.01 5.99
CA LEU A 119 11.50 10.16 6.33
C LEU A 119 10.66 9.48 5.26
N ARG A 120 9.69 8.66 5.67
CA ARG A 120 8.68 8.08 4.79
C ARG A 120 7.29 8.44 5.31
N VAL A 121 6.41 8.69 4.39
CA VAL A 121 4.97 8.82 4.61
C VAL A 121 4.26 7.84 3.69
N GLU A 122 3.21 7.24 4.21
CA GLU A 122 2.33 6.37 3.44
C GLU A 122 0.88 6.72 3.79
N PHE A 123 0.05 6.79 2.78
CA PHE A 123 -1.38 7.01 2.92
C PHE A 123 -2.10 5.97 2.08
N GLU A 124 -3.02 5.26 2.70
CA GLU A 124 -3.90 4.31 2.03
C GLU A 124 -5.36 4.68 2.30
N ALA A 125 -6.14 4.74 1.23
CA ALA A 125 -7.59 4.91 1.29
C ALA A 125 -8.25 3.71 0.60
N ARG A 126 -9.07 2.99 1.33
CA ARG A 126 -9.78 1.82 0.84
C ARG A 126 -11.28 2.02 0.97
N ASN A 127 -12.00 1.88 -0.13
CA ASN A 127 -13.45 1.89 -0.17
C ASN A 127 -13.95 0.49 -0.50
N TYR A 128 -14.91 0.01 0.25
CA TYR A 128 -15.57 -1.27 0.00
C TYR A 128 -17.08 -1.09 0.10
N ALA A 129 -17.80 -1.51 -0.92
CA ALA A 129 -19.24 -1.30 -1.00
C ALA A 129 -19.95 -2.43 -1.75
N LYS A 130 -21.20 -2.71 -1.35
CA LYS A 130 -22.14 -3.49 -2.14
C LYS A 130 -22.87 -2.56 -3.09
N ARG A 131 -22.86 -2.86 -4.40
CA ARG A 131 -23.30 -1.92 -5.43
C ARG A 131 -24.81 -1.57 -5.37
N LYS A 132 -25.63 -2.46 -4.85
CA LYS A 132 -27.10 -2.23 -4.76
C LYS A 132 -27.56 -1.74 -3.39
N ASP A 133 -26.69 -1.72 -2.39
CA ASP A 133 -27.08 -1.33 -1.04
C ASP A 133 -26.01 -0.41 -0.43
N LEU A 134 -26.25 0.88 -0.52
CA LEU A 134 -25.33 1.92 -0.02
C LEU A 134 -25.14 1.92 1.50
N ARG A 135 -25.97 1.19 2.26
CA ARG A 135 -25.79 0.99 3.70
C ARG A 135 -24.53 0.18 4.02
N HIS A 136 -24.00 -0.56 3.04
CA HIS A 136 -22.82 -1.42 3.14
C HIS A 136 -21.58 -0.75 2.56
N LYS A 137 -21.48 0.56 2.66
CA LYS A 137 -20.26 1.28 2.26
C LYS A 137 -19.34 1.45 3.46
N ASN A 138 -18.13 0.91 3.36
CA ASN A 138 -17.05 1.10 4.32
C ASN A 138 -15.92 1.86 3.66
N THR A 139 -15.35 2.81 4.41
CA THR A 139 -14.16 3.54 4.02
C THR A 139 -13.14 3.39 5.15
N ARG A 140 -11.94 3.00 4.80
CA ARG A 140 -10.80 2.95 5.71
C ARG A 140 -9.74 3.92 5.20
N LEU A 141 -9.15 4.68 6.12
CA LEU A 141 -8.06 5.60 5.86
C LEU A 141 -6.92 5.24 6.81
N ASP A 142 -5.78 4.90 6.25
CA ASP A 142 -4.57 4.61 7.01
C ASP A 142 -3.51 5.65 6.66
N PHE A 143 -2.85 6.16 7.68
CA PHE A 143 -1.72 7.06 7.53
C PHE A 143 -0.54 6.53 8.33
N GLU A 144 0.61 6.44 7.70
CA GLU A 144 1.85 6.02 8.31
C GLU A 144 2.94 7.06 8.11
N PHE A 145 3.67 7.34 9.18
CA PHE A 145 4.81 8.23 9.21
C PHE A 145 6.01 7.50 9.81
N SER A 146 7.10 7.40 9.07
CA SER A 146 8.25 6.59 9.46
C SER A 146 9.55 7.38 9.35
N PRO A 147 10.00 8.05 10.44
CA PRO A 147 11.34 8.61 10.52
C PRO A 147 12.37 7.51 10.72
N GLY A 148 13.55 7.69 10.15
CA GLY A 148 14.63 6.73 10.30
C GLY A 148 16.02 7.34 10.14
N VAL A 149 16.99 6.62 10.66
CA VAL A 149 18.41 6.99 10.56
C VAL A 149 19.23 5.76 10.16
N MET A 150 20.36 6.01 9.53
CA MET A 150 21.32 4.98 9.15
C MET A 150 22.75 5.47 9.39
N TYR A 151 23.57 4.60 9.98
CA TYR A 151 24.99 4.81 10.19
C TYR A 151 25.80 3.93 9.24
N HIS A 152 26.79 4.50 8.60
CA HIS A 152 27.68 3.82 7.66
C HIS A 152 29.07 3.65 8.25
N ALA A 153 29.54 2.41 8.35
CA ALA A 153 30.87 2.04 8.85
C ALA A 153 31.61 1.20 7.79
N GLY A 154 32.25 1.86 6.84
CA GLY A 154 32.95 1.20 5.74
C GLY A 154 31.99 0.39 4.86
N ARG A 155 32.08 -0.94 4.91
CA ARG A 155 31.22 -1.86 4.16
C ARG A 155 29.91 -2.21 4.87
N PHE A 156 29.75 -1.81 6.11
CA PHE A 156 28.57 -2.09 6.91
C PHE A 156 27.70 -0.85 7.03
N ALA A 157 26.40 -1.05 7.05
CA ALA A 157 25.41 -0.03 7.36
C ALA A 157 24.42 -0.60 8.37
N VAL A 158 24.14 0.15 9.42
CA VAL A 158 23.17 -0.20 10.46
C VAL A 158 22.18 0.94 10.56
N GLY A 159 20.90 0.63 10.52
CA GLY A 159 19.84 1.64 10.59
C GLY A 159 18.72 1.22 11.53
N GLY A 160 17.99 2.21 12.00
CA GLY A 160 16.79 2.05 12.77
C GLY A 160 15.78 3.13 12.41
N GLY A 161 14.53 2.84 12.64
CA GLY A 161 13.42 3.77 12.40
C GLY A 161 12.28 3.48 13.35
N TYR A 162 11.36 4.41 13.41
CA TYR A 162 10.13 4.32 14.18
C TYR A 162 8.94 4.51 13.24
N ILE A 163 7.88 3.75 13.48
CA ILE A 163 6.66 3.83 12.68
C ILE A 163 5.54 4.35 13.56
N VAL A 164 4.90 5.41 13.12
CA VAL A 164 3.67 5.93 13.72
C VAL A 164 2.57 5.80 12.67
N GLY A 165 1.53 5.06 12.99
CA GLY A 165 0.38 4.89 12.12
C GLY A 165 -0.91 5.23 12.84
N THR A 166 -1.91 5.67 12.08
CA THR A 166 -3.30 5.85 12.51
C THR A 166 -4.20 5.10 11.54
N ASN A 167 -5.20 4.43 12.08
CA ASN A 167 -6.25 3.73 11.35
C ASN A 167 -7.56 4.51 11.51
#